data_b0243aa66e6689f002ca2fda6b634e52
#
_entry.id   b0243aa66e6689f002ca2fda6b634e52
#
_cell.length_a   1.000
_cell.length_b   1.000
_cell.length_c   1.000
_cell.angle_alpha   90.00
_cell.angle_beta   90.00
_cell.angle_gamma   90.00
#
_symmetry.space_group_name_H-M   'P 1'
#
loop_
_entity.id
_entity.type
_entity.pdbx_description
1 polymer ?
#
loop_
_entity_poly.entity_id
_entity_poly.type
_entity_poly.pdbx_seq_one_letter_code
_entity_poly.pdbx_strand_id
1 'polypeptide(L)'
;MRSHDRPSPAAVVSVMEDREKLINETRQRFASEYLQQDKAEKYDSRDVERLQQDDGWIESYLKWRHYNVDDTLKMIDDSFQWRKELSVHDLSESNLPRWTFETGAVYLHGYDKEGTKMFWFRVKMHVKDAKTSLDRKKYVAFWLERYAKREQGKPLTVVFDLTETGLSNIDLDFVRFIINCFKIYYPKYLSKMIIYEMPWIMNAAWKMIKSWLGPDAVNMLKFTNKADVQEYINIEYLPAHMGGIDPFKYSYPPLPDDDFQTPICENGPIPGEDELDGKEKGDGDSKEIVDTNHNDEPLQKTKKVSFDDTERSDSKTKSAKKPQTVFKGSLLSISPAEDIHFGSKESGETKCLIVLTNVTKNPVAFKVRTTAPEKYRVKPSNGSFEPGTSLDILVSLHGGVEASPQDRFLVMAAEMNQAAGGGPPDLCQFWKEVPRDQVMEHRLRCHIVESYKASNVAKENSSKGFAVGFSQEDLHSKVDN
;
A
#
# COMPACT_ATOMS: atom_id res chain seq x y z
N MET A 1 23.73 5.28 35.67
CA MET A 1 22.97 6.29 34.90
C MET A 1 23.94 6.98 33.95
N ARG A 2 23.97 6.60 32.68
CA ARG A 2 24.72 7.32 31.64
C ARG A 2 23.70 8.26 30.96
N SER A 3 23.94 9.57 31.10
CA SER A 3 23.20 10.60 30.41
C SER A 3 23.33 10.39 28.90
N HIS A 4 22.23 10.20 28.20
CA HIS A 4 22.20 10.24 26.75
C HIS A 4 22.34 11.73 26.37
N ASP A 5 23.56 12.15 26.03
CA ASP A 5 23.82 13.45 25.45
C ASP A 5 23.05 13.53 24.10
N ARG A 6 22.04 14.38 24.06
CA ARG A 6 21.41 14.77 22.80
C ARG A 6 22.44 15.59 22.01
N PRO A 7 22.67 15.26 20.72
CA PRO A 7 23.60 16.07 19.91
C PRO A 7 23.13 17.54 19.88
N SER A 8 24.08 18.44 19.90
CA SER A 8 23.80 19.90 19.84
C SER A 8 23.06 20.23 18.52
N PRO A 9 22.20 21.27 18.51
CA PRO A 9 21.52 21.69 17.28
C PRO A 9 22.47 21.94 16.10
N ALA A 10 23.65 22.47 16.36
CA ALA A 10 24.69 22.69 15.34
C ALA A 10 25.26 21.39 14.77
N ALA A 11 25.44 20.36 15.60
CA ALA A 11 25.90 19.05 15.15
C ALA A 11 24.81 18.33 14.28
N VAL A 12 23.55 18.53 14.62
CA VAL A 12 22.44 17.99 13.82
C VAL A 12 22.36 18.66 12.45
N VAL A 13 22.53 19.98 12.38
CA VAL A 13 22.54 20.75 11.13
C VAL A 13 23.70 20.33 10.24
N SER A 14 24.92 20.20 10.77
CA SER A 14 26.09 19.75 10.01
C SER A 14 25.92 18.35 9.43
N VAL A 15 25.35 17.39 10.20
CA VAL A 15 25.09 16.04 9.71
C VAL A 15 24.02 16.03 8.61
N MET A 16 23.02 16.91 8.69
CA MET A 16 22.00 17.04 7.64
C MET A 16 22.57 17.62 6.35
N GLU A 17 23.42 18.65 6.45
CA GLU A 17 24.09 19.27 5.29
C GLU A 17 25.04 18.29 4.58
N ASP A 18 25.81 17.51 5.32
CA ASP A 18 26.71 16.49 4.75
C ASP A 18 25.91 15.39 4.05
N ARG A 19 24.77 15.00 4.60
CA ARG A 19 23.87 13.99 4.01
C ARG A 19 23.28 14.47 2.68
N GLU A 20 22.74 15.68 2.65
CA GLU A 20 22.16 16.29 1.45
C GLU A 20 23.20 16.44 0.34
N LYS A 21 24.41 16.83 0.70
CA LYS A 21 25.55 16.92 -0.21
C LYS A 21 25.87 15.57 -0.87
N LEU A 22 25.92 14.49 -0.09
CA LEU A 22 26.20 13.15 -0.62
C LEU A 22 25.06 12.63 -1.53
N ILE A 23 23.82 12.94 -1.21
CA ILE A 23 22.67 12.60 -2.08
C ILE A 23 22.79 13.34 -3.42
N ASN A 24 23.06 14.63 -3.39
CA ASN A 24 23.21 15.45 -4.60
C ASN A 24 24.44 15.04 -5.41
N GLU A 25 25.57 14.75 -4.77
CA GLU A 25 26.76 14.21 -5.42
C GLU A 25 26.46 12.89 -6.14
N THR A 26 25.80 11.95 -5.45
CA THR A 26 25.42 10.66 -6.03
C THR A 26 24.53 10.85 -7.26
N ARG A 27 23.52 11.72 -7.16
CA ARG A 27 22.61 12.03 -8.29
C ARG A 27 23.34 12.62 -9.48
N GLN A 28 24.17 13.61 -9.26
CA GLN A 28 24.93 14.29 -10.32
C GLN A 28 25.94 13.36 -10.98
N ARG A 29 26.67 12.60 -10.19
CA ARG A 29 27.66 11.65 -10.71
C ARG A 29 27.00 10.49 -11.46
N PHE A 30 25.88 9.96 -10.99
CA PHE A 30 25.15 8.96 -11.72
C PHE A 30 24.71 9.49 -13.11
N ALA A 31 24.19 10.71 -13.16
CA ALA A 31 23.81 11.33 -14.43
C ALA A 31 25.00 11.51 -15.37
N SER A 32 26.16 11.98 -14.86
CA SER A 32 27.33 12.27 -15.69
C SER A 32 28.12 11.03 -16.10
N GLU A 33 28.19 9.98 -15.24
CA GLU A 33 29.04 8.80 -15.47
C GLU A 33 28.27 7.63 -16.11
N TYR A 34 26.95 7.52 -15.83
CA TYR A 34 26.14 6.35 -16.20
C TYR A 34 25.03 6.64 -17.22
N LEU A 35 24.57 7.90 -17.37
CA LEU A 35 23.49 8.27 -18.29
C LEU A 35 23.99 8.93 -19.60
N GLN A 36 25.23 8.69 -20.00
CA GLN A 36 25.74 9.20 -21.28
C GLN A 36 24.96 8.62 -22.46
N GLN A 37 24.87 9.35 -23.58
CA GLN A 37 23.97 9.09 -24.73
C GLN A 37 23.93 7.64 -25.23
N ASP A 38 25.04 6.91 -25.17
CA ASP A 38 25.11 5.51 -25.63
C ASP A 38 24.60 4.50 -24.58
N LYS A 39 24.24 4.97 -23.38
CA LYS A 39 23.84 4.12 -22.24
C LYS A 39 22.40 4.34 -21.80
N ALA A 40 21.67 5.26 -22.43
CA ALA A 40 20.28 5.57 -22.02
C ALA A 40 19.33 4.36 -22.12
N GLU A 41 19.59 3.44 -23.05
CA GLU A 41 18.82 2.19 -23.17
C GLU A 41 19.13 1.14 -22.10
N LYS A 42 20.17 1.35 -21.29
CA LYS A 42 20.61 0.40 -20.26
C LYS A 42 19.63 0.26 -19.09
N TYR A 43 18.86 1.32 -18.81
CA TYR A 43 17.96 1.39 -17.65
C TYR A 43 16.50 1.59 -18.06
N ASP A 44 15.58 1.32 -17.14
CA ASP A 44 14.19 1.76 -17.26
C ASP A 44 14.10 3.26 -16.95
N SER A 45 13.43 4.02 -17.80
CA SER A 45 13.29 5.48 -17.63
C SER A 45 12.61 5.86 -16.31
N ARG A 46 11.69 5.03 -15.83
CA ARG A 46 10.96 5.22 -14.56
C ARG A 46 11.90 5.15 -13.35
N ASP A 47 12.91 4.28 -13.37
CA ASP A 47 13.92 4.22 -12.31
C ASP A 47 14.88 5.42 -12.35
N VAL A 48 15.25 5.85 -13.56
CA VAL A 48 16.07 7.07 -13.74
C VAL A 48 15.33 8.31 -13.25
N GLU A 49 14.05 8.44 -13.61
CA GLU A 49 13.21 9.55 -13.16
C GLU A 49 13.05 9.54 -11.63
N ARG A 50 12.78 8.38 -11.03
CA ARG A 50 12.69 8.24 -9.59
C ARG A 50 14.00 8.64 -8.89
N LEU A 51 15.17 8.28 -9.45
CA LEU A 51 16.45 8.69 -8.89
C LEU A 51 16.62 10.21 -8.84
N GLN A 52 16.02 10.94 -9.80
CA GLN A 52 16.06 12.41 -9.81
C GLN A 52 15.15 13.04 -8.75
N GLN A 53 14.06 12.35 -8.37
CA GLN A 53 12.99 12.92 -7.54
C GLN A 53 12.98 12.41 -6.08
N ASP A 54 13.52 11.21 -5.82
CA ASP A 54 13.40 10.52 -4.52
C ASP A 54 14.74 10.48 -3.77
N ASP A 55 14.98 11.49 -2.94
CA ASP A 55 16.16 11.58 -2.07
C ASP A 55 16.25 10.41 -1.08
N GLY A 56 15.11 9.95 -0.56
CA GLY A 56 15.04 8.83 0.36
C GLY A 56 15.50 7.53 -0.28
N TRP A 57 15.22 7.36 -1.56
CA TRP A 57 15.67 6.19 -2.31
C TRP A 57 17.19 6.18 -2.52
N ILE A 58 17.78 7.32 -2.94
CA ILE A 58 19.25 7.46 -3.03
C ILE A 58 19.88 7.22 -1.66
N GLU A 59 19.32 7.81 -0.63
CA GLU A 59 19.82 7.65 0.72
C GLU A 59 19.80 6.21 1.20
N SER A 60 18.82 5.41 0.77
CA SER A 60 18.76 3.99 1.12
C SER A 60 19.96 3.20 0.58
N TYR A 61 20.44 3.53 -0.63
CA TYR A 61 21.66 2.97 -1.22
C TYR A 61 22.92 3.48 -0.51
N LEU A 62 22.99 4.79 -0.26
CA LEU A 62 24.12 5.41 0.47
C LEU A 62 24.29 4.78 1.86
N LYS A 63 23.22 4.68 2.63
CA LYS A 63 23.24 4.05 3.96
C LYS A 63 23.70 2.60 3.90
N TRP A 64 23.29 1.87 2.87
CA TRP A 64 23.68 0.46 2.69
C TRP A 64 25.15 0.31 2.32
N ARG A 65 25.74 1.31 1.68
CA ARG A 65 27.17 1.39 1.32
C ARG A 65 27.98 2.27 2.27
N HIS A 66 27.51 2.47 3.51
CA HIS A 66 28.19 3.27 4.53
C HIS A 66 28.59 4.66 4.04
N TYR A 67 27.72 5.27 3.21
CA TYR A 67 27.93 6.58 2.58
C TYR A 67 29.14 6.68 1.64
N ASN A 68 29.63 5.55 1.14
CA ASN A 68 30.63 5.52 0.06
C ASN A 68 29.91 5.73 -1.29
N VAL A 69 30.16 6.87 -1.95
CA VAL A 69 29.49 7.26 -3.19
C VAL A 69 29.86 6.33 -4.34
N ASP A 70 31.14 5.93 -4.48
CA ASP A 70 31.60 5.04 -5.58
C ASP A 70 30.92 3.67 -5.51
N ASP A 71 30.87 3.07 -4.34
CA ASP A 71 30.20 1.79 -4.11
C ASP A 71 28.68 1.91 -4.28
N THR A 72 28.12 3.07 -3.94
CA THR A 72 26.70 3.38 -4.12
C THR A 72 26.33 3.47 -5.60
N LEU A 73 27.12 4.20 -6.40
CA LEU A 73 26.91 4.35 -7.84
C LEU A 73 26.92 2.99 -8.55
N LYS A 74 27.91 2.14 -8.23
CA LYS A 74 27.99 0.79 -8.76
C LYS A 74 26.77 -0.05 -8.37
N MET A 75 26.32 0.05 -7.14
CA MET A 75 25.14 -0.68 -6.67
C MET A 75 23.85 -0.20 -7.36
N ILE A 76 23.69 1.10 -7.60
CA ILE A 76 22.57 1.66 -8.35
C ILE A 76 22.60 1.13 -9.80
N ASP A 77 23.78 1.14 -10.44
CA ASP A 77 23.96 0.59 -11.79
C ASP A 77 23.53 -0.88 -11.88
N ASP A 78 24.05 -1.73 -11.00
CA ASP A 78 23.69 -3.15 -10.94
C ASP A 78 22.19 -3.35 -10.70
N SER A 79 21.61 -2.55 -9.80
CA SER A 79 20.19 -2.62 -9.46
C SER A 79 19.29 -2.21 -10.63
N PHE A 80 19.60 -1.11 -11.32
CA PHE A 80 18.78 -0.59 -12.41
C PHE A 80 18.83 -1.48 -13.65
N GLN A 81 19.98 -2.06 -13.95
CA GLN A 81 20.10 -3.06 -15.03
C GLN A 81 19.20 -4.27 -14.74
N TRP A 82 19.32 -4.82 -13.53
CA TRP A 82 18.51 -5.95 -13.11
C TRP A 82 17.00 -5.63 -13.16
N ARG A 83 16.60 -4.45 -12.70
CA ARG A 83 15.20 -3.99 -12.72
C ARG A 83 14.64 -3.95 -14.13
N LYS A 84 15.44 -3.47 -15.09
CA LYS A 84 15.08 -3.46 -16.50
C LYS A 84 15.02 -4.86 -17.11
N GLU A 85 16.03 -5.71 -16.86
CA GLU A 85 16.07 -7.09 -17.35
C GLU A 85 14.84 -7.90 -16.92
N LEU A 86 14.41 -7.74 -15.68
CA LEU A 86 13.22 -8.41 -15.17
C LEU A 86 11.91 -7.70 -15.52
N SER A 87 11.97 -6.51 -16.12
CA SER A 87 10.77 -5.66 -16.34
C SER A 87 9.98 -5.41 -15.06
N VAL A 88 10.68 -5.04 -14.00
CA VAL A 88 10.14 -5.02 -12.62
C VAL A 88 8.92 -4.12 -12.48
N HIS A 89 8.90 -2.99 -13.18
CA HIS A 89 7.78 -2.06 -13.16
C HIS A 89 6.49 -2.62 -13.80
N ASP A 90 6.63 -3.57 -14.70
CA ASP A 90 5.53 -4.13 -15.49
C ASP A 90 5.04 -5.47 -14.94
N LEU A 91 5.63 -5.95 -13.82
CA LEU A 91 5.22 -7.19 -13.17
C LEU A 91 3.80 -7.05 -12.58
N SER A 92 2.91 -7.91 -13.03
CA SER A 92 1.52 -7.96 -12.62
C SER A 92 1.00 -9.39 -12.60
N GLU A 93 -0.15 -9.61 -11.98
CA GLU A 93 -0.80 -10.93 -11.99
C GLU A 93 -1.20 -11.38 -13.40
N SER A 94 -1.42 -10.43 -14.32
CA SER A 94 -1.82 -10.74 -15.70
C SER A 94 -0.66 -11.19 -16.60
N ASN A 95 0.58 -10.84 -16.26
CA ASN A 95 1.76 -11.15 -17.09
C ASN A 95 2.70 -12.20 -16.48
N LEU A 96 2.41 -12.65 -15.26
CA LEU A 96 3.09 -13.79 -14.65
C LEU A 96 2.29 -15.07 -14.86
N PRO A 97 2.94 -16.21 -15.08
CA PRO A 97 2.25 -17.48 -15.23
C PRO A 97 1.43 -17.82 -13.98
N ARG A 98 0.16 -18.16 -14.16
CA ARG A 98 -0.79 -18.45 -13.08
C ARG A 98 -0.28 -19.50 -12.09
N TRP A 99 0.45 -20.52 -12.59
CA TRP A 99 1.02 -21.56 -11.74
C TRP A 99 1.95 -21.02 -10.65
N THR A 100 2.63 -19.87 -10.87
CA THR A 100 3.50 -19.27 -9.85
C THR A 100 2.72 -18.87 -8.61
N PHE A 101 1.51 -18.37 -8.80
CA PHE A 101 0.59 -18.02 -7.70
C PHE A 101 -0.04 -19.27 -7.07
N GLU A 102 -0.38 -20.27 -7.87
CA GLU A 102 -1.06 -21.48 -7.40
C GLU A 102 -0.18 -22.36 -6.50
N THR A 103 1.14 -22.30 -6.64
CA THR A 103 2.06 -23.12 -5.84
C THR A 103 2.04 -22.79 -4.36
N GLY A 104 1.79 -21.54 -3.97
CA GLY A 104 1.96 -21.10 -2.59
C GLY A 104 3.37 -21.25 -2.04
N ALA A 105 4.37 -21.25 -2.93
CA ALA A 105 5.78 -21.38 -2.54
C ALA A 105 6.32 -20.11 -1.87
N VAL A 106 5.82 -18.95 -2.29
CA VAL A 106 6.27 -17.63 -1.81
C VAL A 106 5.06 -16.73 -1.58
N TYR A 107 4.96 -16.09 -0.41
CA TYR A 107 3.87 -15.18 -0.06
C TYR A 107 4.22 -14.29 1.13
N LEU A 108 3.47 -13.22 1.33
CA LEU A 108 3.56 -12.32 2.48
C LEU A 108 2.42 -12.64 3.46
N HIS A 109 2.76 -12.95 4.72
CA HIS A 109 1.74 -13.21 5.74
C HIS A 109 2.29 -13.01 7.15
N GLY A 110 1.47 -12.45 8.05
CA GLY A 110 1.77 -12.30 9.46
C GLY A 110 2.90 -11.32 9.77
N TYR A 111 3.22 -11.20 11.05
CA TYR A 111 4.27 -10.32 11.57
C TYR A 111 5.14 -11.07 12.56
N ASP A 112 6.42 -10.74 12.62
CA ASP A 112 7.31 -11.20 13.68
C ASP A 112 7.05 -10.43 14.99
N LYS A 113 7.74 -10.81 16.07
CA LYS A 113 7.57 -10.16 17.38
C LYS A 113 7.99 -8.69 17.42
N GLU A 114 8.78 -8.24 16.47
CA GLU A 114 9.19 -6.83 16.33
C GLU A 114 8.20 -6.03 15.47
N GLY A 115 7.11 -6.66 14.99
CA GLY A 115 6.12 -6.05 14.14
C GLY A 115 6.55 -5.93 12.67
N THR A 116 7.57 -6.68 12.26
CA THR A 116 8.07 -6.71 10.89
C THR A 116 7.27 -7.72 10.07
N LYS A 117 6.80 -7.32 8.88
CA LYS A 117 6.06 -8.20 7.96
C LYS A 117 6.90 -9.40 7.55
N MET A 118 6.30 -10.58 7.54
CA MET A 118 7.00 -11.82 7.16
C MET A 118 6.80 -12.15 5.68
N PHE A 119 7.91 -12.49 5.02
CA PHE A 119 7.97 -12.97 3.66
C PHE A 119 8.40 -14.43 3.66
N TRP A 120 7.47 -15.31 3.32
CA TRP A 120 7.60 -16.75 3.46
C TRP A 120 8.11 -17.40 2.18
N PHE A 121 9.06 -18.32 2.34
CA PHE A 121 9.55 -19.23 1.30
C PHE A 121 9.37 -20.66 1.79
N ARG A 122 8.40 -21.38 1.23
CA ARG A 122 8.18 -22.79 1.50
C ARG A 122 9.05 -23.62 0.58
N VAL A 123 10.27 -23.94 1.04
CA VAL A 123 11.33 -24.49 0.20
C VAL A 123 10.97 -25.85 -0.40
N LYS A 124 10.17 -26.68 0.29
CA LYS A 124 9.67 -27.95 -0.25
C LYS A 124 8.83 -27.81 -1.53
N MET A 125 8.24 -26.63 -1.76
CA MET A 125 7.44 -26.34 -2.95
C MET A 125 8.30 -25.85 -4.13
N HIS A 126 9.59 -25.59 -3.90
CA HIS A 126 10.52 -25.18 -4.95
C HIS A 126 11.06 -26.40 -5.69
N VAL A 127 10.98 -26.38 -7.01
CA VAL A 127 11.59 -27.40 -7.88
C VAL A 127 12.59 -26.69 -8.78
N LYS A 128 13.84 -27.19 -8.79
CA LYS A 128 14.87 -26.67 -9.69
C LYS A 128 14.52 -27.05 -11.12
N ASP A 129 14.22 -26.05 -11.94
CA ASP A 129 13.93 -26.20 -13.36
C ASP A 129 14.38 -24.96 -14.13
N ALA A 130 15.31 -25.15 -15.06
CA ALA A 130 15.87 -24.06 -15.86
C ALA A 130 14.81 -23.33 -16.71
N LYS A 131 13.78 -24.05 -17.18
CA LYS A 131 12.72 -23.48 -18.02
C LYS A 131 11.81 -22.50 -17.26
N THR A 132 11.62 -22.74 -15.97
CA THR A 132 10.72 -21.93 -15.10
C THR A 132 11.50 -21.02 -14.15
N SER A 133 12.82 -21.02 -14.20
CA SER A 133 13.68 -20.26 -13.30
C SER A 133 13.40 -18.75 -13.39
N LEU A 134 13.25 -18.21 -14.61
CA LEU A 134 12.98 -16.79 -14.81
C LEU A 134 11.62 -16.38 -14.22
N ASP A 135 10.59 -17.18 -14.43
CA ASP A 135 9.24 -16.91 -13.91
C ASP A 135 9.25 -16.89 -12.38
N ARG A 136 9.96 -17.81 -11.74
CA ARG A 136 10.12 -17.85 -10.27
C ARG A 136 10.84 -16.61 -9.75
N LYS A 137 11.89 -16.14 -10.44
CA LYS A 137 12.60 -14.91 -10.10
C LYS A 137 11.72 -13.68 -10.25
N LYS A 138 10.96 -13.60 -11.35
CA LYS A 138 9.96 -12.54 -11.57
C LYS A 138 8.87 -12.54 -10.50
N TYR A 139 8.42 -13.72 -10.08
CA TYR A 139 7.41 -13.85 -9.02
C TYR A 139 7.90 -13.35 -7.65
N VAL A 140 9.16 -13.62 -7.29
CA VAL A 140 9.75 -13.03 -6.07
C VAL A 140 9.86 -11.51 -6.20
N ALA A 141 10.33 -11.00 -7.35
CA ALA A 141 10.43 -9.57 -7.60
C ALA A 141 9.04 -8.89 -7.55
N PHE A 142 7.99 -9.53 -8.08
CA PHE A 142 6.61 -9.07 -7.98
C PHE A 142 6.17 -8.85 -6.52
N TRP A 143 6.46 -9.80 -5.63
CA TRP A 143 6.11 -9.66 -4.21
C TRP A 143 6.92 -8.56 -3.53
N LEU A 144 8.21 -8.45 -3.84
CA LEU A 144 9.08 -7.40 -3.28
C LEU A 144 8.64 -6.00 -3.75
N GLU A 145 8.29 -5.83 -5.03
CA GLU A 145 7.76 -4.57 -5.55
C GLU A 145 6.41 -4.21 -4.94
N ARG A 146 5.51 -5.19 -4.82
CA ARG A 146 4.21 -5.00 -4.16
C ARG A 146 4.39 -4.55 -2.71
N TYR A 147 5.32 -5.18 -2.00
CA TYR A 147 5.64 -4.78 -0.64
C TYR A 147 6.27 -3.38 -0.58
N ALA A 148 7.26 -3.10 -1.42
CA ALA A 148 7.94 -1.81 -1.45
C ALA A 148 7.00 -0.64 -1.74
N LYS A 149 6.02 -0.83 -2.61
CA LYS A 149 4.99 0.17 -2.92
C LYS A 149 4.01 0.38 -1.77
N ARG A 150 3.70 -0.67 -1.00
CA ARG A 150 2.73 -0.61 0.11
C ARG A 150 3.34 -0.12 1.41
N GLU A 151 4.54 -0.59 1.73
CA GLU A 151 5.20 -0.40 3.02
C GLU A 151 6.54 0.31 2.81
N GLN A 152 6.48 1.53 2.27
CA GLN A 152 7.66 2.31 1.90
C GLN A 152 8.66 2.41 3.06
N GLY A 153 9.90 1.98 2.79
CA GLY A 153 11.01 2.07 3.74
C GLY A 153 10.97 1.11 4.93
N LYS A 154 9.93 0.25 5.05
CA LYS A 154 9.88 -0.75 6.12
C LYS A 154 10.61 -2.02 5.71
N PRO A 155 11.39 -2.64 6.60
CA PRO A 155 12.06 -3.91 6.32
C PRO A 155 11.09 -5.10 6.38
N LEU A 156 11.56 -6.24 5.86
CA LEU A 156 10.91 -7.55 5.88
C LEU A 156 11.68 -8.50 6.79
N THR A 157 10.98 -9.42 7.43
CA THR A 157 11.55 -10.66 7.97
C THR A 157 11.32 -11.78 6.97
N VAL A 158 12.39 -12.35 6.44
CA VAL A 158 12.31 -13.47 5.50
C VAL A 158 12.30 -14.79 6.27
N VAL A 159 11.34 -15.67 5.98
CA VAL A 159 11.22 -16.98 6.61
C VAL A 159 11.40 -18.07 5.56
N PHE A 160 12.47 -18.85 5.69
CA PHE A 160 12.69 -20.06 4.91
C PHE A 160 12.19 -21.26 5.69
N ASP A 161 11.06 -21.80 5.30
CA ASP A 161 10.53 -23.06 5.83
C ASP A 161 11.15 -24.24 5.06
N LEU A 162 12.10 -24.93 5.70
CA LEU A 162 12.78 -26.09 5.15
C LEU A 162 12.19 -27.42 5.61
N THR A 163 11.03 -27.41 6.25
CA THR A 163 10.33 -28.64 6.64
C THR A 163 10.13 -29.55 5.45
N GLU A 164 10.45 -30.84 5.59
CA GLU A 164 10.33 -31.85 4.53
C GLU A 164 11.11 -31.54 3.24
N THR A 165 12.17 -30.75 3.33
CA THR A 165 13.00 -30.37 2.18
C THR A 165 14.08 -31.40 1.93
N GLY A 166 14.29 -31.77 0.66
CA GLY A 166 15.33 -32.69 0.21
C GLY A 166 16.34 -32.08 -0.74
N LEU A 167 17.26 -32.90 -1.27
CA LEU A 167 18.29 -32.44 -2.22
C LEU A 167 17.70 -31.89 -3.53
N SER A 168 16.55 -32.39 -3.96
CA SER A 168 15.83 -31.92 -5.16
C SER A 168 15.36 -30.47 -5.07
N ASN A 169 15.22 -29.93 -3.85
CA ASN A 169 14.79 -28.57 -3.62
C ASN A 169 15.96 -27.57 -3.54
N ILE A 170 17.21 -28.07 -3.59
CA ILE A 170 18.40 -27.21 -3.54
C ILE A 170 18.63 -26.59 -4.92
N ASP A 171 18.44 -25.29 -5.01
CA ASP A 171 18.70 -24.47 -6.18
C ASP A 171 19.60 -23.29 -5.80
N LEU A 172 20.91 -23.49 -5.95
CA LEU A 172 21.90 -22.49 -5.54
C LEU A 172 21.81 -21.20 -6.35
N ASP A 173 21.39 -21.27 -7.61
CA ASP A 173 21.20 -20.07 -8.44
C ASP A 173 20.02 -19.25 -7.97
N PHE A 174 18.93 -19.90 -7.57
CA PHE A 174 17.79 -19.23 -6.99
C PHE A 174 18.09 -18.64 -5.60
N VAL A 175 18.85 -19.36 -4.77
CA VAL A 175 19.32 -18.84 -3.47
C VAL A 175 20.21 -17.61 -3.66
N ARG A 176 21.14 -17.66 -4.63
CA ARG A 176 21.99 -16.50 -4.95
C ARG A 176 21.16 -15.30 -5.42
N PHE A 177 20.13 -15.55 -6.23
CA PHE A 177 19.21 -14.51 -6.66
C PHE A 177 18.51 -13.86 -5.45
N ILE A 178 17.96 -14.64 -4.50
CA ILE A 178 17.33 -14.13 -3.29
C ILE A 178 18.31 -13.29 -2.46
N ILE A 179 19.54 -13.77 -2.29
CA ILE A 179 20.60 -13.02 -1.60
C ILE A 179 20.82 -11.66 -2.27
N ASN A 180 20.94 -11.64 -3.61
CA ASN A 180 21.15 -10.41 -4.37
C ASN A 180 19.95 -9.46 -4.28
N CYS A 181 18.73 -9.98 -4.17
CA CYS A 181 17.55 -9.12 -3.92
C CYS A 181 17.77 -8.22 -2.71
N PHE A 182 18.22 -8.76 -1.59
CA PHE A 182 18.41 -8.00 -0.36
C PHE A 182 19.80 -7.33 -0.24
N LYS A 183 20.79 -7.81 -0.96
CA LYS A 183 22.15 -7.27 -0.93
C LYS A 183 22.34 -6.10 -1.90
N ILE A 184 21.64 -6.11 -3.06
CA ILE A 184 21.87 -5.19 -4.17
C ILE A 184 20.58 -4.48 -4.59
N TYR A 185 19.49 -5.22 -4.81
CA TYR A 185 18.32 -4.70 -5.53
C TYR A 185 17.31 -3.98 -4.63
N TYR A 186 17.19 -4.43 -3.36
CA TYR A 186 16.30 -3.85 -2.35
C TYR A 186 17.07 -3.51 -1.07
N PRO A 187 17.92 -2.46 -1.09
CA PRO A 187 18.71 -2.07 0.08
C PRO A 187 17.80 -1.73 1.25
N LYS A 188 18.17 -2.20 2.45
CA LYS A 188 17.45 -2.00 3.71
C LYS A 188 16.09 -2.69 3.85
N TYR A 189 15.67 -3.48 2.88
CA TYR A 189 14.43 -4.24 3.02
C TYR A 189 14.56 -5.52 3.86
N LEU A 190 15.74 -5.92 4.29
CA LEU A 190 15.94 -7.08 5.15
C LEU A 190 16.14 -6.67 6.60
N SER A 191 15.28 -7.15 7.49
CA SER A 191 15.44 -7.08 8.96
C SER A 191 16.20 -8.30 9.47
N LYS A 192 15.67 -9.49 9.22
CA LYS A 192 16.29 -10.77 9.60
C LYS A 192 15.84 -11.88 8.64
N MET A 193 16.60 -12.98 8.64
CA MET A 193 16.24 -14.22 7.95
C MET A 193 16.10 -15.35 8.98
N ILE A 194 14.94 -15.97 9.03
CA ILE A 194 14.65 -17.13 9.86
C ILE A 194 14.77 -18.38 8.99
N ILE A 195 15.66 -19.28 9.34
CA ILE A 195 15.90 -20.56 8.66
C ILE A 195 15.32 -21.65 9.56
N TYR A 196 14.12 -22.12 9.22
CA TYR A 196 13.41 -23.08 10.04
C TYR A 196 13.68 -24.52 9.58
N GLU A 197 14.04 -25.41 10.55
CA GLU A 197 14.25 -26.84 10.37
C GLU A 197 15.20 -27.19 9.21
N MET A 198 16.39 -26.56 9.18
CA MET A 198 17.39 -26.87 8.15
C MET A 198 17.88 -28.32 8.27
N PRO A 199 17.64 -29.20 7.27
CA PRO A 199 18.10 -30.58 7.30
C PRO A 199 19.63 -30.66 7.28
N TRP A 200 20.22 -31.61 8.02
CA TRP A 200 21.67 -31.81 8.07
C TRP A 200 22.30 -32.04 6.68
N ILE A 201 21.55 -32.63 5.76
CA ILE A 201 21.95 -32.89 4.37
C ILE A 201 22.28 -31.59 3.60
N MET A 202 21.78 -30.44 4.04
CA MET A 202 22.05 -29.13 3.45
C MET A 202 23.32 -28.46 3.98
N ASN A 203 24.04 -29.07 4.92
CA ASN A 203 25.24 -28.45 5.49
C ASN A 203 26.32 -28.11 4.46
N ALA A 204 26.49 -28.93 3.42
CA ALA A 204 27.44 -28.65 2.34
C ALA A 204 27.02 -27.43 1.50
N ALA A 205 25.74 -27.35 1.12
CA ALA A 205 25.17 -26.20 0.44
C ALA A 205 25.27 -24.93 1.29
N TRP A 206 24.98 -25.06 2.59
CA TRP A 206 25.10 -23.95 3.53
C TRP A 206 26.50 -23.37 3.63
N LYS A 207 27.55 -24.19 3.65
CA LYS A 207 28.94 -23.71 3.63
C LYS A 207 29.22 -22.83 2.40
N MET A 208 28.69 -23.20 1.24
CA MET A 208 28.82 -22.43 0.02
C MET A 208 27.99 -21.13 0.11
N ILE A 209 26.74 -21.20 0.53
CA ILE A 209 25.86 -20.02 0.69
C ILE A 209 26.48 -19.01 1.66
N LYS A 210 27.01 -19.46 2.78
CA LYS A 210 27.68 -18.62 3.78
C LYS A 210 28.84 -17.81 3.18
N SER A 211 29.58 -18.36 2.21
CA SER A 211 30.68 -17.65 1.56
C SER A 211 30.23 -16.47 0.68
N TRP A 212 28.96 -16.43 0.27
CA TRP A 212 28.38 -15.33 -0.52
C TRP A 212 27.84 -14.20 0.35
N LEU A 213 27.63 -14.48 1.63
CA LEU A 213 27.14 -13.52 2.60
C LEU A 213 28.30 -12.73 3.20
N GLY A 214 28.11 -11.43 3.40
CA GLY A 214 29.01 -10.63 4.23
C GLY A 214 28.74 -10.84 5.72
N PRO A 215 29.64 -10.35 6.60
CA PRO A 215 29.50 -10.50 8.05
C PRO A 215 28.15 -10.00 8.59
N ASP A 216 27.69 -8.84 8.10
CA ASP A 216 26.44 -8.23 8.52
C ASP A 216 25.22 -9.10 8.16
N ALA A 217 25.21 -9.68 6.95
CA ALA A 217 24.14 -10.58 6.52
C ALA A 217 24.13 -11.89 7.34
N VAL A 218 25.30 -12.41 7.73
CA VAL A 218 25.38 -13.60 8.60
C VAL A 218 24.77 -13.31 9.98
N ASN A 219 24.95 -12.12 10.53
CA ASN A 219 24.37 -11.73 11.82
C ASN A 219 22.82 -11.65 11.78
N MET A 220 22.24 -11.39 10.60
CA MET A 220 20.79 -11.36 10.39
C MET A 220 20.16 -12.76 10.34
N LEU A 221 20.96 -13.84 10.20
CA LEU A 221 20.46 -15.20 10.09
C LEU A 221 20.13 -15.79 11.48
N LYS A 222 18.94 -16.36 11.58
CA LYS A 222 18.43 -17.07 12.77
C LYS A 222 18.05 -18.48 12.37
N PHE A 223 18.85 -19.46 12.79
CA PHE A 223 18.53 -20.86 12.61
C PHE A 223 17.60 -21.28 13.74
N THR A 224 16.46 -21.83 13.40
CA THR A 224 15.40 -22.17 14.34
C THR A 224 14.83 -23.55 14.06
N ASN A 225 14.23 -24.10 15.09
CA ASN A 225 13.43 -25.32 15.07
C ASN A 225 12.10 -25.08 15.81
N LYS A 226 11.30 -26.11 15.99
CA LYS A 226 10.00 -26.01 16.65
C LYS A 226 10.06 -25.50 18.09
N ALA A 227 11.19 -25.72 18.78
CA ALA A 227 11.34 -25.34 20.20
C ALA A 227 11.63 -23.83 20.35
N ASP A 228 12.35 -23.23 19.43
CA ASP A 228 12.90 -21.87 19.56
C ASP A 228 12.35 -20.84 18.54
N VAL A 229 11.62 -21.26 17.51
CA VAL A 229 11.04 -20.33 16.53
C VAL A 229 10.10 -19.31 17.17
N GLN A 230 9.49 -19.67 18.31
CA GLN A 230 8.63 -18.76 19.07
C GLN A 230 9.41 -17.62 19.75
N GLU A 231 10.73 -17.64 19.77
CA GLU A 231 11.52 -16.47 20.20
C GLU A 231 11.34 -15.29 19.23
N TYR A 232 11.07 -15.57 17.96
CA TYR A 232 10.99 -14.59 16.87
C TYR A 232 9.58 -14.32 16.38
N ILE A 233 8.68 -15.32 16.42
CA ILE A 233 7.33 -15.23 15.84
C ILE A 233 6.32 -15.65 16.91
N ASN A 234 5.26 -14.86 17.08
CA ASN A 234 4.17 -15.21 17.98
C ASN A 234 3.41 -16.44 17.49
N ILE A 235 2.89 -17.21 18.41
CA ILE A 235 2.17 -18.47 18.14
C ILE A 235 0.98 -18.29 17.19
N GLU A 236 0.34 -17.14 17.22
CA GLU A 236 -0.79 -16.75 16.36
C GLU A 236 -0.42 -16.53 14.89
N TYR A 237 0.86 -16.33 14.58
CA TYR A 237 1.39 -16.19 13.22
C TYR A 237 2.23 -17.38 12.76
N LEU A 238 2.28 -18.43 13.58
CA LEU A 238 2.98 -19.66 13.24
C LEU A 238 2.00 -20.72 12.72
N PRO A 239 2.32 -21.38 11.59
CA PRO A 239 1.55 -22.52 11.10
C PRO A 239 1.58 -23.69 12.09
N ALA A 240 0.59 -24.58 12.02
CA ALA A 240 0.46 -25.73 12.93
C ALA A 240 1.70 -26.65 12.94
N HIS A 241 2.39 -26.85 11.80
CA HIS A 241 3.60 -27.69 11.76
C HIS A 241 4.80 -27.08 12.52
N MET A 242 4.80 -25.76 12.69
CA MET A 242 5.78 -25.04 13.52
C MET A 242 5.35 -24.93 14.99
N GLY A 243 4.24 -25.55 15.38
CA GLY A 243 3.70 -25.48 16.74
C GLY A 243 2.81 -24.27 17.01
N GLY A 244 2.35 -23.61 15.96
CA GLY A 244 1.49 -22.44 16.03
C GLY A 244 0.00 -22.76 15.92
N ILE A 245 -0.81 -21.71 16.01
CA ILE A 245 -2.27 -21.75 15.92
C ILE A 245 -2.82 -20.86 14.80
N ASP A 246 -1.96 -20.40 13.90
CA ASP A 246 -2.37 -19.59 12.76
C ASP A 246 -3.33 -20.35 11.86
N PRO A 247 -4.57 -19.87 11.66
CA PRO A 247 -5.55 -20.50 10.78
C PRO A 247 -5.28 -20.22 9.31
N PHE A 248 -4.33 -19.33 8.99
CA PHE A 248 -4.01 -18.92 7.63
C PHE A 248 -3.64 -20.10 6.75
N LYS A 249 -4.28 -20.18 5.60
CA LYS A 249 -3.90 -21.09 4.51
C LYS A 249 -3.78 -20.29 3.23
N TYR A 250 -2.59 -20.35 2.64
CA TYR A 250 -2.39 -19.74 1.34
C TYR A 250 -3.41 -20.28 0.32
N SER A 251 -4.03 -19.39 -0.43
CA SER A 251 -4.99 -19.70 -1.49
C SER A 251 -4.74 -18.82 -2.70
N TYR A 252 -4.98 -19.36 -3.89
CA TYR A 252 -5.08 -18.57 -5.11
C TYR A 252 -6.26 -19.08 -5.94
N PRO A 253 -7.22 -18.21 -6.30
CA PRO A 253 -7.31 -16.78 -5.96
C PRO A 253 -7.26 -16.50 -4.43
N PRO A 254 -6.78 -15.32 -4.03
CA PRO A 254 -6.67 -14.99 -2.62
C PRO A 254 -8.04 -14.93 -1.95
N LEU A 255 -8.09 -15.27 -0.66
CA LEU A 255 -9.29 -15.10 0.14
C LEU A 255 -9.59 -13.60 0.33
N PRO A 256 -10.87 -13.21 0.50
CA PRO A 256 -11.25 -11.79 0.64
C PRO A 256 -10.60 -11.05 1.79
N ASP A 257 -10.17 -11.77 2.83
CA ASP A 257 -9.49 -11.26 4.02
C ASP A 257 -7.96 -11.27 3.91
N ASP A 258 -7.40 -11.80 2.81
CA ASP A 258 -5.97 -11.76 2.56
C ASP A 258 -5.55 -10.38 2.05
N ASP A 259 -5.16 -9.55 2.98
CA ASP A 259 -4.85 -8.15 2.75
C ASP A 259 -3.64 -7.90 1.86
N PHE A 260 -2.72 -8.86 1.77
CA PHE A 260 -1.50 -8.69 0.97
C PHE A 260 -1.59 -9.27 -0.44
N GLN A 261 -2.37 -10.31 -0.63
CA GLN A 261 -2.53 -10.90 -1.96
C GLN A 261 -3.53 -10.11 -2.83
N THR A 262 -4.60 -9.56 -2.22
CA THR A 262 -5.52 -8.69 -2.95
C THR A 262 -4.86 -7.34 -3.25
N PRO A 263 -4.94 -6.83 -4.48
CA PRO A 263 -4.50 -5.48 -4.81
C PRO A 263 -5.18 -4.43 -3.92
N ILE A 264 -4.50 -3.33 -3.61
CA ILE A 264 -5.09 -2.26 -2.78
C ILE A 264 -6.27 -1.64 -3.52
N CYS A 265 -6.11 -1.37 -4.82
CA CYS A 265 -7.18 -0.97 -5.72
C CYS A 265 -7.03 -1.70 -7.06
N GLU A 266 -7.89 -2.71 -7.32
CA GLU A 266 -7.83 -3.54 -8.52
C GLU A 266 -8.07 -2.77 -9.81
N ASN A 267 -8.81 -1.67 -9.73
CA ASN A 267 -9.23 -0.91 -10.89
C ASN A 267 -8.20 0.12 -11.36
N GLY A 268 -7.06 0.21 -10.68
CA GLY A 268 -5.99 1.15 -10.99
C GLY A 268 -6.35 2.62 -10.73
N PRO A 269 -5.50 3.56 -11.13
CA PRO A 269 -5.71 4.98 -10.95
C PRO A 269 -6.86 5.52 -11.82
N ILE A 270 -7.43 6.66 -11.43
CA ILE A 270 -8.31 7.44 -12.28
C ILE A 270 -7.44 7.97 -13.44
N PRO A 271 -7.83 7.75 -14.71
CA PRO A 271 -7.10 8.34 -15.85
C PRO A 271 -7.03 9.86 -15.72
N GLY A 272 -5.86 10.45 -15.95
CA GLY A 272 -5.69 11.90 -16.01
C GLY A 272 -6.51 12.52 -17.14
N GLU A 273 -6.91 13.78 -17.00
CA GLU A 273 -7.63 14.51 -18.05
C GLU A 273 -6.77 14.61 -19.31
N ASP A 274 -5.44 14.64 -19.18
CA ASP A 274 -4.48 14.71 -20.30
C ASP A 274 -4.32 13.38 -21.08
N GLU A 275 -4.66 12.22 -20.49
CA GLU A 275 -4.62 10.93 -21.17
C GLU A 275 -5.86 10.66 -22.06
N LEU A 276 -6.92 11.45 -21.90
CA LEU A 276 -8.15 11.31 -22.68
C LEU A 276 -8.05 11.97 -24.07
N ASP A 277 -7.16 12.97 -24.25
CA ASP A 277 -6.94 13.67 -25.50
C ASP A 277 -5.92 13.01 -26.45
N GLY A 278 -5.20 11.99 -26.01
CA GLY A 278 -4.08 11.36 -26.73
C GLY A 278 -4.46 10.25 -27.73
N LYS A 279 -5.74 9.85 -27.87
CA LYS A 279 -6.15 8.70 -28.71
C LYS A 279 -7.05 9.00 -29.90
N GLU A 280 -7.20 10.26 -30.30
CA GLU A 280 -7.85 10.61 -31.55
C GLU A 280 -6.97 11.51 -32.42
N LYS A 281 -5.93 10.95 -33.03
CA LYS A 281 -5.35 11.45 -34.30
C LYS A 281 -4.85 10.28 -35.11
N GLY A 282 -5.71 9.85 -36.03
CA GLY A 282 -5.42 8.89 -37.08
C GLY A 282 -6.55 8.79 -38.09
N ASP A 283 -6.42 9.62 -39.12
CA ASP A 283 -6.97 9.53 -40.47
C ASP A 283 -8.47 9.60 -40.75
N GLY A 284 -8.79 10.61 -41.59
CA GLY A 284 -9.93 10.54 -42.53
C GLY A 284 -10.66 11.84 -42.83
N ASP A 285 -10.03 12.71 -43.59
CA ASP A 285 -10.51 13.56 -44.70
C ASP A 285 -11.99 13.93 -44.81
N SER A 286 -12.19 15.28 -44.87
CA SER A 286 -13.14 16.07 -45.65
C SER A 286 -14.66 15.98 -45.46
N LYS A 287 -15.31 17.00 -44.95
CA LYS A 287 -16.01 18.08 -45.73
C LYS A 287 -16.89 18.93 -44.82
N GLU A 288 -16.73 20.23 -45.05
CA GLU A 288 -17.61 21.34 -44.66
C GLU A 288 -19.09 21.11 -45.00
N ILE A 289 -19.98 21.69 -44.18
CA ILE A 289 -21.06 22.63 -44.58
C ILE A 289 -21.72 23.15 -43.29
N VAL A 290 -21.46 24.37 -43.01
CA VAL A 290 -22.19 25.63 -42.78
C VAL A 290 -23.66 25.53 -42.32
N ASP A 291 -23.87 26.25 -41.23
CA ASP A 291 -24.90 27.31 -40.96
C ASP A 291 -26.16 26.95 -40.16
N THR A 292 -26.28 27.69 -39.18
CA THR A 292 -27.20 28.74 -38.68
C THR A 292 -28.24 28.40 -37.63
N ASN A 293 -28.03 29.17 -36.56
CA ASN A 293 -29.01 30.04 -35.85
C ASN A 293 -30.09 29.49 -34.90
N HIS A 294 -29.93 29.97 -33.72
CA HIS A 294 -30.83 30.81 -32.89
C HIS A 294 -31.93 30.19 -32.04
N ASN A 295 -31.79 30.50 -30.80
CA ASN A 295 -32.68 31.30 -29.90
C ASN A 295 -33.37 30.54 -28.76
N ASP A 296 -32.98 31.01 -27.59
CA ASP A 296 -33.80 31.63 -26.52
C ASP A 296 -34.52 30.74 -25.51
N GLU A 297 -34.07 31.03 -24.30
CA GLU A 297 -34.74 30.91 -22.97
C GLU A 297 -36.21 31.39 -22.95
N PRO A 298 -37.00 31.29 -21.86
CA PRO A 298 -36.62 31.20 -20.44
C PRO A 298 -37.60 30.45 -19.46
N LEU A 299 -37.10 30.29 -18.23
CA LEU A 299 -37.76 30.41 -16.93
C LEU A 299 -39.20 29.94 -16.71
N GLN A 300 -39.41 29.10 -15.70
CA GLN A 300 -40.30 29.47 -14.60
C GLN A 300 -40.13 28.66 -13.30
N LYS A 301 -40.10 29.41 -12.23
CA LYS A 301 -40.19 29.07 -10.81
C LYS A 301 -41.58 28.57 -10.42
N THR A 302 -41.64 27.78 -9.36
CA THR A 302 -42.53 27.84 -8.16
C THR A 302 -42.86 26.42 -7.70
N LYS A 303 -43.04 26.01 -6.43
CA LYS A 303 -43.34 26.64 -5.15
C LYS A 303 -43.10 25.60 -4.05
N LYS A 304 -42.74 26.13 -2.89
CA LYS A 304 -42.80 25.50 -1.56
C LYS A 304 -44.20 25.01 -1.21
N VAL A 305 -44.26 23.88 -0.50
CA VAL A 305 -45.27 23.69 0.58
C VAL A 305 -44.61 22.94 1.73
N SER A 306 -44.67 23.57 2.89
CA SER A 306 -44.33 23.06 4.22
C SER A 306 -45.62 22.58 4.90
N PHE A 307 -45.48 21.57 5.79
CA PHE A 307 -46.29 21.38 7.01
C PHE A 307 -45.54 20.32 7.83
N ASP A 308 -44.97 20.59 8.96
CA ASP A 308 -45.32 20.80 10.35
C ASP A 308 -46.32 19.72 10.89
N ASP A 309 -46.01 18.98 11.88
CA ASP A 309 -45.96 19.13 13.30
C ASP A 309 -45.88 17.80 14.08
N THR A 310 -45.13 17.83 15.12
CA THR A 310 -45.28 17.45 16.55
C THR A 310 -45.33 15.97 16.93
N GLU A 311 -44.65 15.50 17.88
CA GLU A 311 -44.06 15.80 19.18
C GLU A 311 -43.51 14.51 19.87
N ARG A 312 -42.51 14.73 20.67
CA ARG A 312 -42.07 14.28 22.00
C ARG A 312 -41.20 13.02 22.19
N SER A 313 -40.03 13.41 22.58
CA SER A 313 -39.21 13.05 23.77
C SER A 313 -38.83 11.56 24.02
N ASP A 314 -37.54 11.30 24.01
CA ASP A 314 -36.73 11.19 25.21
C ASP A 314 -35.20 11.05 24.92
N SER A 315 -34.49 11.73 25.76
CA SER A 315 -33.06 11.91 25.85
C SER A 315 -32.22 10.64 25.82
N LYS A 316 -31.18 10.64 24.97
CA LYS A 316 -29.83 10.15 25.31
C LYS A 316 -28.82 10.68 24.31
N THR A 317 -27.85 11.44 24.80
CA THR A 317 -26.66 11.97 24.17
C THR A 317 -26.04 11.01 23.16
N LYS A 318 -26.11 11.38 21.87
CA LYS A 318 -25.25 10.85 20.82
C LYS A 318 -24.65 12.02 20.05
N SER A 319 -23.31 12.02 19.92
CA SER A 319 -22.54 12.96 19.12
C SER A 319 -23.19 13.16 17.76
N ALA A 320 -23.49 14.40 17.42
CA ALA A 320 -24.15 14.79 16.17
C ALA A 320 -23.23 14.47 14.97
N LYS A 321 -23.49 13.37 14.28
CA LYS A 321 -23.04 13.20 12.90
C LYS A 321 -23.90 14.12 12.03
N LYS A 322 -23.23 15.03 11.26
CA LYS A 322 -23.89 15.80 10.19
C LYS A 322 -24.68 14.82 9.29
N PRO A 323 -25.89 15.18 8.84
CA PRO A 323 -26.65 14.32 7.93
C PRO A 323 -25.83 14.09 6.67
N GLN A 324 -25.61 12.84 6.34
CA GLN A 324 -24.92 12.45 5.11
C GLN A 324 -25.81 12.85 3.93
N THR A 325 -25.26 13.66 3.02
CA THR A 325 -25.93 13.99 1.76
C THR A 325 -25.95 12.77 0.84
N VAL A 326 -27.01 12.65 0.03
CA VAL A 326 -27.18 11.52 -0.92
C VAL A 326 -27.22 12.08 -2.33
N PHE A 327 -26.36 11.56 -3.18
CA PHE A 327 -26.41 11.79 -4.62
C PHE A 327 -27.43 10.82 -5.26
N LYS A 328 -28.27 11.33 -6.15
CA LYS A 328 -29.24 10.55 -6.93
C LYS A 328 -28.87 10.59 -8.39
N GLY A 329 -28.15 9.58 -8.87
CA GLY A 329 -27.80 9.41 -10.28
C GLY A 329 -28.84 8.61 -11.05
N SER A 330 -28.57 8.40 -12.35
CA SER A 330 -29.45 7.62 -13.24
C SER A 330 -29.48 6.13 -12.89
N LEU A 331 -28.36 5.55 -12.46
CA LEU A 331 -28.21 4.13 -12.17
C LEU A 331 -28.07 3.87 -10.65
N LEU A 332 -27.41 4.74 -9.94
CA LEU A 332 -27.10 4.58 -8.53
C LEU A 332 -27.48 5.79 -7.70
N SER A 333 -27.93 5.52 -6.48
CA SER A 333 -27.89 6.48 -5.38
C SER A 333 -26.62 6.25 -4.58
N ILE A 334 -25.87 7.31 -4.25
CA ILE A 334 -24.56 7.24 -3.61
C ILE A 334 -24.55 8.08 -2.34
N SER A 335 -24.15 7.49 -1.23
CA SER A 335 -23.99 8.18 0.06
C SER A 335 -22.58 7.89 0.64
N PRO A 336 -21.83 8.93 1.02
CA PRO A 336 -22.09 10.36 0.90
C PRO A 336 -22.10 10.85 -0.55
N ALA A 337 -22.76 12.01 -0.80
CA ALA A 337 -22.93 12.55 -2.14
C ALA A 337 -21.64 13.09 -2.77
N GLU A 338 -20.77 13.74 -2.01
CA GLU A 338 -19.64 14.47 -2.55
C GLU A 338 -18.32 14.19 -1.81
N ASP A 339 -18.40 14.07 -0.47
CA ASP A 339 -17.21 14.08 0.36
C ASP A 339 -17.13 12.86 1.25
N ILE A 340 -16.00 12.17 1.20
CA ILE A 340 -15.64 11.11 2.15
C ILE A 340 -14.66 11.66 3.17
N HIS A 341 -14.83 11.30 4.44
CA HIS A 341 -14.09 11.86 5.54
C HIS A 341 -13.20 10.82 6.21
N PHE A 342 -11.92 11.15 6.32
CA PHE A 342 -10.95 10.39 7.09
C PHE A 342 -10.52 11.19 8.30
N GLY A 343 -10.31 10.52 9.44
CA GLY A 343 -9.71 11.15 10.61
C GLY A 343 -8.22 11.42 10.41
N SER A 344 -7.69 12.38 11.16
CA SER A 344 -6.24 12.59 11.24
C SER A 344 -5.56 11.37 11.89
N LYS A 345 -4.25 11.26 11.71
CA LYS A 345 -3.44 10.19 12.30
C LYS A 345 -3.61 10.05 13.82
N GLU A 346 -3.93 11.16 14.48
CA GLU A 346 -4.18 11.21 15.93
C GLU A 346 -5.57 10.71 16.31
N SER A 347 -6.57 10.78 15.42
CA SER A 347 -7.95 10.33 15.70
C SER A 347 -8.16 8.84 15.47
N GLY A 348 -7.25 8.17 14.76
CA GLY A 348 -7.33 6.73 14.48
C GLY A 348 -8.45 6.32 13.48
N GLU A 349 -9.25 7.26 12.98
CA GLU A 349 -10.30 6.98 11.99
C GLU A 349 -9.69 6.85 10.57
N THR A 350 -9.25 5.66 10.23
CA THR A 350 -8.64 5.34 8.94
C THR A 350 -9.61 4.74 7.93
N LYS A 351 -10.91 4.73 8.23
CA LYS A 351 -11.95 4.07 7.42
C LYS A 351 -13.11 5.00 7.16
N CYS A 352 -13.66 4.93 5.94
CA CYS A 352 -14.94 5.53 5.61
C CYS A 352 -15.82 4.56 4.81
N LEU A 353 -17.11 4.82 4.77
CA LEU A 353 -18.11 3.99 4.11
C LEU A 353 -18.75 4.77 2.96
N ILE A 354 -18.84 4.12 1.79
CA ILE A 354 -19.65 4.57 0.65
C ILE A 354 -20.76 3.55 0.47
N VAL A 355 -22.00 4.01 0.48
CA VAL A 355 -23.16 3.17 0.23
C VAL A 355 -23.67 3.43 -1.17
N LEU A 356 -23.73 2.38 -1.99
CA LEU A 356 -24.33 2.40 -3.33
C LEU A 356 -25.71 1.71 -3.27
N THR A 357 -26.72 2.33 -3.85
CA THR A 357 -28.05 1.72 -3.99
C THR A 357 -28.43 1.67 -5.47
N ASN A 358 -28.76 0.51 -5.98
CA ASN A 358 -29.24 0.35 -7.35
C ASN A 358 -30.67 0.88 -7.47
N VAL A 359 -30.85 1.93 -8.25
CA VAL A 359 -32.17 2.58 -8.44
C VAL A 359 -32.84 2.16 -9.77
N THR A 360 -32.23 1.24 -10.50
CA THR A 360 -32.74 0.72 -11.79
C THR A 360 -33.61 -0.53 -11.59
N LYS A 361 -34.13 -1.06 -12.70
CA LYS A 361 -34.91 -2.30 -12.75
C LYS A 361 -34.06 -3.52 -13.14
N ASN A 362 -32.80 -3.30 -13.51
CA ASN A 362 -31.85 -4.34 -13.95
C ASN A 362 -30.65 -4.40 -13.00
N PRO A 363 -29.89 -5.49 -12.99
CA PRO A 363 -28.63 -5.55 -12.27
C PRO A 363 -27.65 -4.46 -12.77
N VAL A 364 -26.89 -3.88 -11.88
CA VAL A 364 -25.89 -2.85 -12.19
C VAL A 364 -24.51 -3.37 -11.82
N ALA A 365 -23.57 -3.32 -12.77
CA ALA A 365 -22.16 -3.49 -12.51
C ALA A 365 -21.57 -2.18 -12.02
N PHE A 366 -20.67 -2.24 -11.05
CA PHE A 366 -19.94 -1.08 -10.54
C PHE A 366 -18.44 -1.34 -10.44
N LYS A 367 -17.66 -0.28 -10.50
CA LYS A 367 -16.25 -0.27 -10.12
C LYS A 367 -15.86 1.07 -9.51
N VAL A 368 -14.91 1.04 -8.57
CA VAL A 368 -14.39 2.22 -7.89
C VAL A 368 -12.92 2.36 -8.20
N ARG A 369 -12.50 3.56 -8.61
CA ARG A 369 -11.10 3.96 -8.82
C ARG A 369 -10.72 5.07 -7.87
N THR A 370 -9.43 5.30 -7.68
CA THR A 370 -8.89 6.41 -6.91
C THR A 370 -7.67 7.01 -7.58
N THR A 371 -7.39 8.29 -7.35
CA THR A 371 -6.16 8.95 -7.81
C THR A 371 -4.90 8.41 -7.12
N ALA A 372 -5.06 7.76 -5.94
CA ALA A 372 -3.96 7.24 -5.13
C ALA A 372 -4.19 5.76 -4.76
N PRO A 373 -4.13 4.83 -5.76
CA PRO A 373 -4.42 3.41 -5.55
C PRO A 373 -3.48 2.72 -4.56
N GLU A 374 -2.32 3.28 -4.34
CA GLU A 374 -1.31 2.78 -3.38
C GLU A 374 -1.64 3.14 -1.92
N LYS A 375 -2.52 4.12 -1.68
CA LYS A 375 -2.89 4.59 -0.34
C LYS A 375 -4.15 3.95 0.20
N TYR A 376 -5.10 3.64 -0.70
CA TYR A 376 -6.46 3.28 -0.30
C TYR A 376 -6.81 1.85 -0.68
N ARG A 377 -7.35 1.13 0.30
CA ARG A 377 -8.04 -0.14 0.07
C ARG A 377 -9.53 0.12 -0.07
N VAL A 378 -10.10 -0.35 -1.16
CA VAL A 378 -11.54 -0.26 -1.46
C VAL A 378 -12.10 -1.68 -1.50
N LYS A 379 -13.08 -2.00 -0.65
CA LYS A 379 -13.71 -3.33 -0.58
C LYS A 379 -15.25 -3.23 -0.49
N PRO A 380 -15.97 -3.88 -1.41
CA PRO A 380 -15.51 -4.36 -2.70
C PRO A 380 -15.14 -3.21 -3.64
N SER A 381 -14.15 -3.40 -4.54
CA SER A 381 -13.76 -2.37 -5.52
C SER A 381 -14.53 -2.47 -6.83
N ASN A 382 -15.07 -3.65 -7.12
CA ASN A 382 -15.92 -3.93 -8.28
C ASN A 382 -16.93 -5.02 -7.95
N GLY A 383 -17.94 -5.15 -8.76
CA GLY A 383 -18.98 -6.16 -8.59
C GLY A 383 -20.23 -5.84 -9.39
N SER A 384 -21.28 -6.61 -9.13
CA SER A 384 -22.65 -6.35 -9.61
C SER A 384 -23.64 -6.60 -8.49
N PHE A 385 -24.77 -5.90 -8.49
CA PHE A 385 -25.81 -6.07 -7.50
C PHE A 385 -27.21 -5.80 -8.06
N GLU A 386 -28.19 -6.46 -7.46
CA GLU A 386 -29.56 -6.57 -7.94
C GLU A 386 -30.36 -5.26 -7.80
N PRO A 387 -31.44 -5.08 -8.57
CA PRO A 387 -32.34 -3.94 -8.45
C PRO A 387 -32.84 -3.69 -7.02
N GLY A 388 -32.84 -2.44 -6.60
CA GLY A 388 -33.35 -2.02 -5.30
C GLY A 388 -32.49 -2.44 -4.09
N THR A 389 -31.37 -3.11 -4.32
CA THR A 389 -30.43 -3.48 -3.23
C THR A 389 -29.41 -2.40 -2.99
N SER A 390 -28.84 -2.40 -1.78
CA SER A 390 -27.74 -1.51 -1.39
C SER A 390 -26.49 -2.32 -1.08
N LEU A 391 -25.34 -1.72 -1.40
CA LEU A 391 -24.02 -2.31 -1.18
C LEU A 391 -23.14 -1.32 -0.43
N ASP A 392 -22.50 -1.80 0.61
CA ASP A 392 -21.55 -1.05 1.42
C ASP A 392 -20.12 -1.23 0.87
N ILE A 393 -19.47 -0.13 0.52
CA ILE A 393 -18.07 -0.11 0.10
C ILE A 393 -17.23 0.51 1.20
N LEU A 394 -16.36 -0.28 1.78
CA LEU A 394 -15.42 0.17 2.79
C LEU A 394 -14.16 0.71 2.12
N VAL A 395 -13.85 1.98 2.35
CA VAL A 395 -12.59 2.62 1.96
C VAL A 395 -11.72 2.77 3.20
N SER A 396 -10.53 2.22 3.18
CA SER A 396 -9.59 2.30 4.32
C SER A 396 -8.21 2.75 3.85
N LEU A 397 -7.55 3.57 4.67
CA LEU A 397 -6.15 3.92 4.51
C LEU A 397 -5.26 2.73 4.87
N HIS A 398 -4.19 2.57 4.13
CA HIS A 398 -3.26 1.46 4.31
C HIS A 398 -1.95 1.93 4.95
N GLY A 399 -1.37 1.11 5.85
CA GLY A 399 0.03 1.22 6.28
C GLY A 399 0.45 2.50 6.98
N GLY A 400 -0.48 3.26 7.60
CA GLY A 400 -0.12 4.49 8.31
C GLY A 400 0.13 5.69 7.39
N VAL A 401 -0.29 5.59 6.13
CA VAL A 401 -0.30 6.71 5.17
C VAL A 401 -1.46 7.65 5.49
N GLU A 402 -1.28 8.94 5.28
CA GLU A 402 -2.30 9.95 5.50
C GLU A 402 -3.13 10.19 4.24
N ALA A 403 -4.42 10.45 4.44
CA ALA A 403 -5.30 10.91 3.38
C ALA A 403 -4.85 12.31 2.92
N SER A 404 -5.07 12.62 1.65
CA SER A 404 -4.83 13.95 1.09
C SER A 404 -6.13 14.58 0.61
N PRO A 405 -6.35 15.89 0.83
CA PRO A 405 -7.50 16.61 0.26
C PRO A 405 -7.50 16.63 -1.28
N GLN A 406 -6.38 16.26 -1.90
CA GLN A 406 -6.26 16.16 -3.36
C GLN A 406 -6.66 14.78 -3.88
N ASP A 407 -6.75 13.77 -3.01
CA ASP A 407 -7.17 12.44 -3.40
C ASP A 407 -8.64 12.44 -3.81
N ARG A 408 -8.98 11.66 -4.85
CA ARG A 408 -10.31 11.55 -5.44
C ARG A 408 -10.68 10.09 -5.59
N PHE A 409 -11.99 9.85 -5.56
CA PHE A 409 -12.55 8.54 -5.87
C PHE A 409 -13.55 8.69 -7.01
N LEU A 410 -13.54 7.74 -7.94
CA LEU A 410 -14.45 7.66 -9.07
C LEU A 410 -15.28 6.38 -8.95
N VAL A 411 -16.58 6.54 -8.75
CA VAL A 411 -17.55 5.46 -8.81
C VAL A 411 -18.09 5.40 -10.23
N MET A 412 -17.90 4.26 -10.90
CA MET A 412 -18.43 3.98 -12.23
C MET A 412 -19.51 2.92 -12.12
N ALA A 413 -20.59 3.07 -12.88
CA ALA A 413 -21.69 2.12 -12.91
C ALA A 413 -22.25 1.97 -14.32
N ALA A 414 -22.67 0.76 -14.68
CA ALA A 414 -23.35 0.46 -15.95
C ALA A 414 -24.40 -0.60 -15.75
N GLU A 415 -25.55 -0.46 -16.41
CA GLU A 415 -26.66 -1.39 -16.35
C GLU A 415 -26.32 -2.67 -17.12
N MET A 416 -26.63 -3.81 -16.56
CA MET A 416 -26.34 -5.12 -17.16
C MET A 416 -27.61 -5.66 -17.81
N ASN A 417 -27.55 -5.89 -19.11
CA ASN A 417 -28.64 -6.63 -19.78
C ASN A 417 -28.61 -8.09 -19.33
N GLN A 418 -29.75 -8.64 -18.92
CA GLN A 418 -29.85 -10.06 -18.60
C GLN A 418 -29.43 -10.90 -19.81
N ALA A 419 -28.22 -11.45 -19.74
CA ALA A 419 -27.79 -12.42 -20.76
C ALA A 419 -28.62 -13.67 -20.64
N ALA A 420 -29.12 -14.18 -21.78
CA ALA A 420 -29.91 -15.40 -21.90
C ALA A 420 -29.09 -16.68 -21.65
N GLY A 421 -28.23 -16.70 -20.62
CA GLY A 421 -27.44 -17.87 -20.25
C GLY A 421 -27.03 -17.74 -18.80
N GLY A 422 -27.62 -18.54 -17.92
CA GLY A 422 -27.61 -18.44 -16.47
C GLY A 422 -26.27 -18.70 -15.75
N GLY A 423 -25.19 -18.07 -16.14
CA GLY A 423 -23.93 -18.08 -15.44
C GLY A 423 -23.57 -16.69 -14.86
N PRO A 424 -22.72 -16.60 -13.83
CA PRO A 424 -22.26 -15.31 -13.32
C PRO A 424 -21.54 -14.54 -14.45
N PRO A 425 -21.86 -13.25 -14.66
CA PRO A 425 -21.29 -12.47 -15.74
C PRO A 425 -19.78 -12.24 -15.55
N ASP A 426 -19.02 -12.39 -16.62
CA ASP A 426 -17.60 -11.98 -16.63
C ASP A 426 -17.52 -10.45 -16.65
N LEU A 427 -17.33 -9.88 -15.46
CA LEU A 427 -17.22 -8.43 -15.30
C LEU A 427 -16.01 -7.84 -16.06
N CYS A 428 -14.93 -8.61 -16.25
CA CYS A 428 -13.78 -8.15 -17.01
C CYS A 428 -14.13 -7.91 -18.48
N GLN A 429 -14.88 -8.86 -19.07
CA GLN A 429 -15.35 -8.73 -20.43
C GLN A 429 -16.41 -7.64 -20.57
N PHE A 430 -17.35 -7.59 -19.64
CA PHE A 430 -18.39 -6.55 -19.59
C PHE A 430 -17.81 -5.13 -19.66
N TRP A 431 -16.81 -4.81 -18.83
CA TRP A 431 -16.19 -3.47 -18.79
C TRP A 431 -15.35 -3.13 -20.00
N LYS A 432 -14.99 -4.11 -20.87
CA LYS A 432 -14.33 -3.86 -22.14
C LYS A 432 -15.32 -3.54 -23.26
N GLU A 433 -16.53 -4.07 -23.13
CA GLU A 433 -17.57 -4.02 -24.18
C GLU A 433 -18.60 -2.91 -23.94
N VAL A 434 -18.80 -2.48 -22.69
CA VAL A 434 -19.80 -1.46 -22.36
C VAL A 434 -19.42 -0.11 -22.99
N PRO A 435 -20.34 0.52 -23.78
CA PRO A 435 -20.12 1.83 -24.37
C PRO A 435 -19.97 2.91 -23.29
N ARG A 436 -19.08 3.89 -23.54
CA ARG A 436 -18.79 4.96 -22.55
C ARG A 436 -20.01 5.82 -22.20
N ASP A 437 -20.89 6.05 -23.15
CA ASP A 437 -22.14 6.81 -22.98
C ASP A 437 -23.18 6.11 -22.10
N GLN A 438 -23.01 4.79 -21.86
CA GLN A 438 -23.83 4.02 -20.94
C GLN A 438 -23.24 3.88 -19.53
N VAL A 439 -22.06 4.44 -19.32
CA VAL A 439 -21.38 4.42 -18.02
C VAL A 439 -21.72 5.69 -17.25
N MET A 440 -22.36 5.52 -16.10
CA MET A 440 -22.53 6.57 -15.11
C MET A 440 -21.23 6.74 -14.33
N GLU A 441 -20.74 7.96 -14.20
CA GLU A 441 -19.56 8.32 -13.41
C GLU A 441 -19.92 9.31 -12.31
N HIS A 442 -19.39 9.09 -11.12
CA HIS A 442 -19.55 9.98 -9.98
C HIS A 442 -18.27 10.12 -9.19
N ARG A 443 -17.85 11.36 -8.92
CA ARG A 443 -16.58 11.66 -8.23
C ARG A 443 -16.83 12.07 -6.79
N LEU A 444 -16.01 11.49 -5.87
CA LEU A 444 -16.01 11.82 -4.45
C LEU A 444 -14.68 12.48 -4.09
N ARG A 445 -14.73 13.49 -3.26
CA ARG A 445 -13.57 14.22 -2.72
C ARG A 445 -13.18 13.65 -1.37
N CYS A 446 -11.89 13.72 -1.05
CA CYS A 446 -11.36 13.33 0.24
C CYS A 446 -11.26 14.54 1.18
N HIS A 447 -11.74 14.40 2.42
CA HIS A 447 -11.60 15.39 3.48
C HIS A 447 -10.93 14.78 4.70
N ILE A 448 -10.01 15.55 5.31
CA ILE A 448 -9.37 15.18 6.56
C ILE A 448 -10.10 15.94 7.68
N VAL A 449 -10.59 15.18 8.66
CA VAL A 449 -11.21 15.76 9.86
C VAL A 449 -10.15 15.88 10.94
N GLU A 450 -9.73 17.10 11.24
CA GLU A 450 -8.87 17.38 12.38
C GLU A 450 -9.68 17.27 13.68
N SER A 451 -9.22 16.46 14.63
CA SER A 451 -9.80 16.43 15.97
C SER A 451 -9.40 17.70 16.70
N TYR A 452 -10.31 18.61 16.90
CA TYR A 452 -10.11 19.73 17.82
C TYR A 452 -9.95 19.19 19.24
N LYS A 453 -8.74 19.15 19.76
CA LYS A 453 -8.53 19.11 21.21
C LYS A 453 -9.05 20.44 21.75
N ALA A 454 -10.14 20.40 22.51
CA ALA A 454 -10.61 21.54 23.28
C ALA A 454 -9.49 21.95 24.23
N SER A 455 -8.73 22.97 23.85
CA SER A 455 -7.82 23.65 24.75
C SER A 455 -8.66 24.48 25.72
N ASN A 456 -8.77 23.98 26.95
CA ASN A 456 -9.22 24.79 28.09
C ASN A 456 -8.18 25.90 28.29
N VAL A 457 -8.42 27.04 27.66
CA VAL A 457 -7.80 28.31 28.06
C VAL A 457 -8.70 28.86 29.15
N ALA A 458 -8.31 28.65 30.41
CA ALA A 458 -8.81 29.39 31.54
C ALA A 458 -8.41 30.86 31.32
N LYS A 459 -9.40 31.71 31.08
CA LYS A 459 -9.27 33.16 31.19
C LYS A 459 -9.09 33.52 32.65
N GLU A 460 -7.90 33.89 33.04
CA GLU A 460 -7.68 34.72 34.24
C GLU A 460 -8.29 36.10 34.02
N ASN A 461 -9.29 36.40 34.78
CA ASN A 461 -9.70 37.79 35.03
C ASN A 461 -9.21 38.18 36.41
N SER A 462 -8.31 39.13 36.39
CA SER A 462 -7.80 39.87 37.55
C SER A 462 -8.92 40.67 38.23
N SER A 463 -9.06 40.56 39.56
CA SER A 463 -9.37 41.72 40.39
C SER A 463 -8.90 41.49 41.83
N LYS A 464 -8.17 42.48 42.25
CA LYS A 464 -7.63 42.94 43.54
C LYS A 464 -8.34 42.46 44.82
N GLY A 465 -7.52 42.17 45.82
CA GLY A 465 -7.92 42.64 47.16
C GLY A 465 -7.42 41.78 48.33
N PHE A 466 -6.43 42.32 49.02
CA PHE A 466 -6.15 42.28 50.46
C PHE A 466 -5.57 41.06 51.16
N ALA A 467 -4.49 41.38 51.85
CA ALA A 467 -3.62 40.67 52.76
C ALA A 467 -4.30 40.21 54.06
N VAL A 468 -3.64 39.27 54.71
CA VAL A 468 -3.30 39.04 56.13
C VAL A 468 -3.08 37.54 56.28
N GLY A 469 -1.99 36.91 56.56
CA GLY A 469 -1.07 37.01 57.67
C GLY A 469 -1.20 35.76 58.57
N PHE A 470 -0.03 35.22 59.00
CA PHE A 470 0.24 34.20 60.02
C PHE A 470 0.32 32.73 59.50
N SER A 471 1.51 32.24 59.43
CA SER A 471 2.57 31.71 60.34
C SER A 471 2.21 30.32 60.91
N GLN A 472 3.06 29.41 60.57
CA GLN A 472 3.94 28.55 61.35
C GLN A 472 3.39 27.22 61.91
N GLU A 473 4.23 26.23 61.75
CA GLU A 473 4.59 25.11 62.61
C GLU A 473 3.61 23.91 62.67
N ASP A 474 3.98 22.75 62.55
CA ASP A 474 5.05 21.85 62.87
C ASP A 474 4.53 20.38 62.98
N LEU A 475 5.41 19.48 62.78
CA LEU A 475 5.61 18.19 63.44
C LEU A 475 4.99 16.88 62.89
N HIS A 476 5.96 16.14 62.36
CA HIS A 476 6.38 14.80 62.77
C HIS A 476 5.37 13.61 62.85
N SER A 477 5.60 12.63 62.11
CA SER A 477 6.37 11.42 62.42
C SER A 477 5.56 10.11 62.38
N LYS A 478 6.27 9.12 61.90
CA LYS A 478 6.28 7.66 62.20
C LYS A 478 5.27 6.79 61.43
N VAL A 479 5.78 5.93 60.61
CA VAL A 479 6.50 4.64 60.79
C VAL A 479 5.56 3.46 61.01
N ASP A 480 5.78 2.43 60.20
CA ASP A 480 5.56 0.99 60.37
C ASP A 480 4.15 0.40 60.14
N ASN A 481 3.93 -0.34 59.09
CA ASN A 481 4.15 -1.77 58.93
C ASN A 481 4.04 -2.17 57.47
#